data_836dc667c9a787ce96466917f4768988
#
_entry.id   836dc667c9a787ce96466917f4768988
#
_cell.length_a   1.000
_cell.length_b   1.000
_cell.length_c   1.000
_cell.angle_alpha   90.00
_cell.angle_beta   90.00
_cell.angle_gamma   90.00
#
_symmetry.space_group_name_H-M   'P 1'
#
loop_
_entity.id
_entity.type
_entity.pdbx_description
1 polymer ?
#
loop_
_entity_poly.entity_id
_entity_poly.type
_entity_poly.pdbx_seq_one_letter_code
_entity_poly.pdbx_strand_id
1 'polypeptide(L)'
;MRKIILVAFVLVAQFGIAQTVKQVGEFTSLKVFDKINATLVPADEYKVELSGTDAGNVEIVNKNGSLRIKMTLSKTLQGDDVKAIVYYKNLDAVEVNEGATVKSDATLDDVSLTINAKTGGKINLKVNVERLNVKANSGGITTIRGKAKMQDIIANSGAIVYHKDLESEQTDVTVNAGGEAEVRATQLVDAKTRAGGKITVYGEPKTLNEKIIAGGTIKKVKK
;
A
#
# COMPACT_ATOMS: atom_id res chain seq x y z
N MET A 1 19.78 10.64 -69.27
CA MET A 1 20.32 10.17 -67.99
C MET A 1 19.28 10.46 -66.90
N ARG A 2 18.45 9.46 -66.56
CA ARG A 2 17.36 9.56 -65.55
C ARG A 2 17.95 9.18 -64.19
N LYS A 3 18.03 10.13 -63.26
CA LYS A 3 18.41 9.85 -61.87
C LYS A 3 17.20 9.28 -61.10
N ILE A 4 17.26 7.99 -60.74
CA ILE A 4 16.31 7.34 -59.87
C ILE A 4 16.71 7.68 -58.46
N ILE A 5 15.90 8.48 -57.74
CA ILE A 5 16.05 8.75 -56.33
C ILE A 5 15.29 7.64 -55.59
N LEU A 6 16.05 6.74 -54.96
CA LEU A 6 15.49 5.70 -54.08
C LEU A 6 15.22 6.34 -52.71
N VAL A 7 13.94 6.61 -52.42
CA VAL A 7 13.50 7.02 -51.09
C VAL A 7 13.32 5.76 -50.22
N ALA A 8 14.33 5.51 -49.36
CA ALA A 8 14.26 4.49 -48.37
C ALA A 8 13.28 4.91 -47.25
N PHE A 9 12.08 4.35 -47.25
CA PHE A 9 11.09 4.55 -46.21
C PHE A 9 11.49 3.69 -44.99
N VAL A 10 12.16 4.29 -43.99
CA VAL A 10 12.49 3.61 -42.72
C VAL A 10 11.23 3.50 -41.93
N LEU A 11 10.59 2.34 -41.96
CA LEU A 11 9.51 1.94 -41.06
C LEU A 11 10.11 1.78 -39.65
N VAL A 12 10.01 2.81 -38.84
CA VAL A 12 10.23 2.68 -37.39
C VAL A 12 9.03 1.94 -36.81
N ALA A 13 9.16 0.61 -36.66
CA ALA A 13 8.21 -0.19 -35.90
C ALA A 13 8.29 0.28 -34.43
N GLN A 14 7.38 1.14 -34.03
CA GLN A 14 7.15 1.42 -32.60
C GLN A 14 6.59 0.14 -31.98
N PHE A 15 7.40 -0.59 -31.24
CA PHE A 15 6.93 -1.60 -30.30
C PHE A 15 6.15 -0.87 -29.19
N GLY A 16 4.89 -0.54 -29.44
CA GLY A 16 3.96 -0.10 -28.42
C GLY A 16 3.76 -1.26 -27.44
N ILE A 17 4.27 -1.14 -26.22
CA ILE A 17 3.85 -2.02 -25.13
C ILE A 17 2.32 -1.85 -25.06
N ALA A 18 1.58 -2.90 -25.31
CA ALA A 18 0.12 -2.87 -25.33
C ALA A 18 -0.37 -2.48 -23.92
N GLN A 19 -0.70 -1.21 -23.75
CA GLN A 19 -1.28 -0.70 -22.53
C GLN A 19 -2.80 -0.86 -22.62
N THR A 20 -3.37 -1.62 -21.69
CA THR A 20 -4.83 -1.78 -21.61
C THR A 20 -5.39 -0.75 -20.65
N VAL A 21 -6.24 0.14 -21.13
CA VAL A 21 -6.94 1.15 -20.31
C VAL A 21 -8.37 0.69 -20.06
N LYS A 22 -8.80 0.69 -18.79
CA LYS A 22 -10.17 0.34 -18.39
C LYS A 22 -10.78 1.46 -17.53
N GLN A 23 -11.91 1.99 -17.93
CA GLN A 23 -12.76 2.82 -17.09
C GLN A 23 -13.44 1.92 -16.06
N VAL A 24 -13.38 2.28 -14.78
CA VAL A 24 -13.79 1.37 -13.68
C VAL A 24 -14.96 1.89 -12.84
N GLY A 25 -15.45 3.10 -13.14
CA GLY A 25 -16.48 3.77 -12.34
C GLY A 25 -15.97 4.19 -10.96
N GLU A 26 -16.81 4.86 -10.19
CA GLU A 26 -16.44 5.40 -8.88
C GLU A 26 -16.11 4.31 -7.86
N PHE A 27 -15.03 4.53 -7.09
CA PHE A 27 -14.65 3.68 -5.97
C PHE A 27 -13.94 4.52 -4.90
N THR A 28 -14.02 4.08 -3.65
CA THR A 28 -13.26 4.63 -2.51
C THR A 28 -12.43 3.55 -1.81
N SER A 29 -12.60 2.28 -2.19
CA SER A 29 -11.81 1.17 -1.67
C SER A 29 -11.09 0.45 -2.79
N LEU A 30 -9.77 0.25 -2.63
CA LEU A 30 -8.94 -0.51 -3.58
C LEU A 30 -8.43 -1.80 -2.93
N LYS A 31 -8.52 -2.92 -3.67
CA LYS A 31 -7.95 -4.21 -3.28
C LYS A 31 -7.10 -4.79 -4.40
N VAL A 32 -5.83 -5.09 -4.11
CA VAL A 32 -4.86 -5.64 -5.08
C VAL A 32 -4.33 -6.98 -4.59
N PHE A 33 -4.27 -7.96 -5.50
CA PHE A 33 -3.92 -9.35 -5.21
C PHE A 33 -2.83 -9.88 -6.13
N ASP A 34 -2.40 -11.13 -5.92
CA ASP A 34 -1.65 -11.97 -6.85
C ASP A 34 -0.33 -11.36 -7.33
N LYS A 35 0.43 -10.72 -6.42
CA LYS A 35 1.72 -10.08 -6.70
C LYS A 35 1.68 -8.90 -7.69
N ILE A 36 0.51 -8.42 -8.08
CA ILE A 36 0.37 -7.25 -8.96
C ILE A 36 0.98 -6.01 -8.31
N ASN A 37 1.69 -5.21 -9.12
CA ASN A 37 2.31 -3.97 -8.70
C ASN A 37 1.44 -2.78 -9.11
N ALA A 38 0.74 -2.15 -8.15
CA ALA A 38 -0.12 -1.01 -8.40
C ALA A 38 0.52 0.31 -7.93
N THR A 39 0.41 1.34 -8.76
CA THR A 39 0.77 2.73 -8.43
C THR A 39 -0.49 3.57 -8.42
N LEU A 40 -0.72 4.30 -7.32
CA LEU A 40 -1.87 5.19 -7.18
C LEU A 40 -1.53 6.57 -7.72
N VAL A 41 -2.42 7.15 -8.51
CA VAL A 41 -2.29 8.48 -9.08
C VAL A 41 -3.59 9.27 -8.83
N PRO A 42 -3.55 10.37 -8.06
CA PRO A 42 -4.70 11.26 -7.91
C PRO A 42 -5.10 11.83 -9.27
N ALA A 43 -6.40 11.82 -9.59
CA ALA A 43 -6.94 12.33 -10.85
C ALA A 43 -8.43 12.67 -10.71
N ASP A 44 -8.98 13.39 -11.70
CA ASP A 44 -10.42 13.68 -11.75
C ASP A 44 -11.26 12.58 -12.44
N GLU A 45 -10.64 11.43 -12.67
CA GLU A 45 -11.26 10.27 -13.31
C GLU A 45 -10.94 8.96 -12.56
N TYR A 46 -11.74 7.92 -12.83
CA TYR A 46 -11.57 6.59 -12.28
C TYR A 46 -11.22 5.61 -13.38
N LYS A 47 -9.94 5.34 -13.58
CA LYS A 47 -9.45 4.37 -14.58
C LYS A 47 -8.29 3.55 -14.06
N VAL A 48 -8.05 2.42 -14.70
CA VAL A 48 -6.87 1.58 -14.49
C VAL A 48 -6.17 1.35 -15.82
N GLU A 49 -4.88 1.59 -15.84
CA GLU A 49 -3.99 1.28 -16.95
C GLU A 49 -3.13 0.08 -16.57
N LEU A 50 -3.15 -0.95 -17.42
CA LEU A 50 -2.39 -2.17 -17.21
C LEU A 50 -1.29 -2.30 -18.24
N SER A 51 -0.13 -2.77 -17.80
CA SER A 51 1.02 -3.12 -18.65
C SER A 51 1.75 -4.34 -18.08
N GLY A 52 2.56 -4.99 -18.92
CA GLY A 52 3.27 -6.24 -18.60
C GLY A 52 2.75 -7.41 -19.43
N THR A 53 3.51 -8.50 -19.47
CA THR A 53 3.24 -9.67 -20.32
C THR A 53 1.88 -10.31 -20.01
N ASP A 54 1.55 -10.42 -18.72
CA ASP A 54 0.31 -11.03 -18.25
C ASP A 54 -0.82 -10.01 -17.99
N ALA A 55 -0.70 -8.76 -18.48
CA ALA A 55 -1.72 -7.72 -18.28
C ALA A 55 -3.12 -8.12 -18.84
N GLY A 56 -3.16 -8.92 -19.91
CA GLY A 56 -4.40 -9.47 -20.49
C GLY A 56 -5.12 -10.49 -19.59
N ASN A 57 -4.42 -11.04 -18.58
CA ASN A 57 -4.94 -12.02 -17.63
C ASN A 57 -5.39 -11.36 -16.30
N VAL A 58 -5.55 -10.03 -16.27
CA VAL A 58 -6.01 -9.29 -15.09
C VAL A 58 -7.52 -9.09 -15.13
N GLU A 59 -8.17 -9.50 -14.06
CA GLU A 59 -9.57 -9.19 -13.78
C GLU A 59 -9.65 -7.89 -12.94
N ILE A 60 -10.42 -6.94 -13.42
CA ILE A 60 -10.76 -5.71 -12.70
C ILE A 60 -12.27 -5.70 -12.49
N VAL A 61 -12.69 -5.67 -11.23
CA VAL A 61 -14.09 -5.67 -10.82
C VAL A 61 -14.33 -4.55 -9.82
N ASN A 62 -15.23 -3.63 -10.12
CA ASN A 62 -15.76 -2.66 -9.16
C ASN A 62 -17.14 -3.11 -8.73
N LYS A 63 -17.30 -3.35 -7.42
CA LYS A 63 -18.60 -3.71 -6.83
C LYS A 63 -18.83 -2.84 -5.60
N ASN A 64 -19.91 -2.06 -5.62
CA ASN A 64 -20.30 -1.19 -4.51
C ASN A 64 -19.17 -0.26 -4.03
N GLY A 65 -18.44 0.38 -4.96
CA GLY A 65 -17.34 1.27 -4.64
C GLY A 65 -16.05 0.59 -4.15
N SER A 66 -15.97 -0.74 -4.26
CA SER A 66 -14.76 -1.51 -3.97
C SER A 66 -14.16 -2.05 -5.26
N LEU A 67 -13.07 -1.42 -5.72
CA LEU A 67 -12.30 -1.84 -6.88
C LEU A 67 -11.35 -2.97 -6.49
N ARG A 68 -11.47 -4.11 -7.17
CA ARG A 68 -10.60 -5.27 -7.02
C ARG A 68 -9.80 -5.50 -8.29
N ILE A 69 -8.49 -5.65 -8.13
CA ILE A 69 -7.54 -5.97 -9.21
C ILE A 69 -6.83 -7.27 -8.84
N LYS A 70 -7.01 -8.30 -9.63
CA LYS A 70 -6.44 -9.64 -9.38
C LYS A 70 -6.13 -10.35 -10.70
N MET A 71 -5.35 -11.40 -10.65
CA MET A 71 -5.17 -12.29 -11.80
C MET A 71 -6.40 -13.16 -12.03
N THR A 72 -6.58 -13.65 -13.24
CA THR A 72 -7.55 -14.72 -13.54
C THR A 72 -7.20 -15.97 -12.76
N LEU A 73 -8.17 -16.85 -12.53
CA LEU A 73 -7.97 -18.08 -11.74
C LEU A 73 -6.83 -18.98 -12.28
N SER A 74 -6.65 -19.04 -13.60
CA SER A 74 -5.57 -19.81 -14.25
C SER A 74 -4.19 -19.19 -14.07
N LYS A 75 -4.09 -17.95 -13.65
CA LYS A 75 -2.84 -17.18 -13.48
C LYS A 75 -2.66 -16.64 -12.05
N THR A 76 -3.36 -17.22 -11.08
CA THR A 76 -3.24 -16.84 -9.67
C THR A 76 -1.78 -16.85 -9.22
N LEU A 77 -1.35 -15.80 -8.47
CA LEU A 77 0.01 -15.56 -7.99
C LEU A 77 1.08 -15.36 -9.09
N GLN A 78 0.71 -15.04 -10.33
CA GLN A 78 1.62 -14.81 -11.45
C GLN A 78 1.59 -13.35 -11.95
N GLY A 79 1.27 -12.40 -11.11
CA GLY A 79 1.19 -10.98 -11.47
C GLY A 79 2.49 -10.19 -11.27
N ASP A 80 3.64 -10.86 -11.10
CA ASP A 80 4.92 -10.20 -10.76
C ASP A 80 5.36 -9.14 -11.78
N ASP A 81 5.11 -9.35 -13.07
CA ASP A 81 5.44 -8.43 -14.15
C ASP A 81 4.29 -7.46 -14.49
N VAL A 82 3.10 -7.68 -13.91
CA VAL A 82 1.95 -6.79 -14.13
C VAL A 82 2.12 -5.50 -13.35
N LYS A 83 1.99 -4.38 -14.07
CA LYS A 83 1.96 -3.02 -13.50
C LYS A 83 0.58 -2.44 -13.75
N ALA A 84 -0.06 -1.95 -12.68
CA ALA A 84 -1.33 -1.26 -12.73
C ALA A 84 -1.14 0.20 -12.29
N ILE A 85 -1.55 1.17 -13.10
CA ILE A 85 -1.68 2.56 -12.67
C ILE A 85 -3.16 2.77 -12.38
N VAL A 86 -3.46 3.12 -11.12
CA VAL A 86 -4.83 3.29 -10.63
C VAL A 86 -5.09 4.77 -10.39
N TYR A 87 -5.96 5.35 -11.21
CA TYR A 87 -6.37 6.74 -11.10
C TYR A 87 -7.61 6.84 -10.21
N TYR A 88 -7.56 7.72 -9.23
CA TYR A 88 -8.61 7.86 -8.22
C TYR A 88 -8.84 9.31 -7.80
N LYS A 89 -10.05 9.62 -7.32
CA LYS A 89 -10.39 10.94 -6.73
C LYS A 89 -10.23 10.92 -5.22
N ASN A 90 -10.88 10.00 -4.54
CA ASN A 90 -10.85 9.81 -3.10
C ASN A 90 -10.59 8.34 -2.78
N LEU A 91 -9.96 8.06 -1.63
CA LEU A 91 -9.60 6.69 -1.27
C LEU A 91 -9.65 6.49 0.25
N ASP A 92 -10.70 5.85 0.74
CA ASP A 92 -10.93 5.57 2.17
C ASP A 92 -10.21 4.29 2.64
N ALA A 93 -9.95 3.36 1.72
CA ALA A 93 -9.34 2.07 2.07
C ALA A 93 -8.41 1.53 0.97
N VAL A 94 -7.27 0.96 1.41
CA VAL A 94 -6.34 0.21 0.55
C VAL A 94 -6.03 -1.14 1.18
N GLU A 95 -6.27 -2.20 0.44
CA GLU A 95 -5.94 -3.57 0.83
C GLU A 95 -4.99 -4.20 -0.19
N VAL A 96 -3.94 -4.85 0.30
CA VAL A 96 -3.06 -5.70 -0.50
C VAL A 96 -3.00 -7.10 0.09
N ASN A 97 -2.95 -8.09 -0.79
CA ASN A 97 -2.88 -9.48 -0.41
C ASN A 97 -1.99 -10.27 -1.38
N GLU A 98 -1.53 -11.47 -0.98
CA GLU A 98 -0.88 -12.42 -1.87
C GLU A 98 0.33 -11.82 -2.60
N GLY A 99 1.19 -11.15 -1.84
CA GLY A 99 2.43 -10.55 -2.35
C GLY A 99 2.25 -9.30 -3.22
N ALA A 100 1.04 -8.79 -3.40
CA ALA A 100 0.79 -7.57 -4.18
C ALA A 100 1.44 -6.34 -3.52
N THR A 101 1.72 -5.33 -4.33
CA THR A 101 2.31 -4.07 -3.87
C THR A 101 1.44 -2.89 -4.30
N VAL A 102 1.19 -1.96 -3.37
CA VAL A 102 0.57 -0.66 -3.67
C VAL A 102 1.51 0.45 -3.21
N LYS A 103 1.75 1.42 -4.07
CA LYS A 103 2.57 2.60 -3.77
C LYS A 103 1.94 3.88 -4.33
N SER A 104 2.30 5.02 -3.75
CA SER A 104 2.02 6.35 -4.27
C SER A 104 3.17 7.30 -3.97
N ASP A 105 3.51 8.17 -4.92
CA ASP A 105 4.42 9.30 -4.70
C ASP A 105 3.65 10.55 -4.23
N ALA A 106 2.36 10.63 -4.56
CA ALA A 106 1.47 11.67 -4.08
C ALA A 106 1.08 11.46 -2.61
N THR A 107 0.76 12.55 -1.92
CA THR A 107 0.17 12.48 -0.58
C THR A 107 -1.32 12.17 -0.70
N LEU A 108 -1.79 11.17 0.06
CA LEU A 108 -3.22 10.92 0.23
C LEU A 108 -3.73 11.81 1.37
N ASP A 109 -4.59 12.75 1.02
CA ASP A 109 -5.24 13.65 1.98
C ASP A 109 -6.68 13.17 2.20
N ASP A 110 -7.04 12.82 3.44
CA ASP A 110 -8.40 12.40 3.79
C ASP A 110 -8.65 12.61 5.31
N VAL A 111 -9.90 12.48 5.73
CA VAL A 111 -10.25 12.46 7.15
C VAL A 111 -9.86 11.11 7.76
N SER A 112 -10.10 10.01 7.07
CA SER A 112 -9.82 8.65 7.58
C SER A 112 -9.35 7.72 6.49
N LEU A 113 -8.24 7.00 6.74
CA LEU A 113 -7.71 6.01 5.81
C LEU A 113 -7.55 4.66 6.51
N THR A 114 -8.04 3.60 5.89
CA THR A 114 -7.88 2.22 6.35
C THR A 114 -6.89 1.46 5.46
N ILE A 115 -5.86 0.89 6.05
CA ILE A 115 -4.80 0.14 5.39
C ILE A 115 -4.83 -1.32 5.86
N ASN A 116 -4.86 -2.25 4.90
CA ASN A 116 -4.78 -3.67 5.19
C ASN A 116 -3.69 -4.34 4.34
N ALA A 117 -2.62 -4.84 4.96
CA ALA A 117 -1.58 -5.61 4.29
C ALA A 117 -1.59 -7.05 4.80
N LYS A 118 -1.81 -8.01 3.89
CA LYS A 118 -1.97 -9.44 4.23
C LYS A 118 -1.09 -10.30 3.35
N THR A 119 -0.70 -11.47 3.86
CA THR A 119 -0.05 -12.55 3.08
C THR A 119 1.09 -12.03 2.20
N GLY A 120 2.09 -11.38 2.84
CA GLY A 120 3.25 -10.82 2.15
C GLY A 120 2.99 -9.57 1.30
N GLY A 121 1.78 -9.03 1.30
CA GLY A 121 1.43 -7.80 0.58
C GLY A 121 2.17 -6.59 1.14
N LYS A 122 2.47 -5.60 0.30
CA LYS A 122 3.27 -4.41 0.65
C LYS A 122 2.55 -3.12 0.31
N ILE A 123 2.53 -2.18 1.24
CA ILE A 123 1.97 -0.84 1.03
C ILE A 123 3.03 0.21 1.37
N ASN A 124 3.26 1.17 0.45
CA ASN A 124 4.16 2.30 0.65
C ASN A 124 3.44 3.59 0.23
N LEU A 125 3.01 4.39 1.20
CA LEU A 125 2.20 5.57 0.97
C LEU A 125 2.73 6.78 1.77
N LYS A 126 2.43 7.97 1.26
CA LYS A 126 2.53 9.22 1.98
C LYS A 126 1.11 9.71 2.28
N VAL A 127 0.82 10.05 3.53
CA VAL A 127 -0.53 10.43 3.96
C VAL A 127 -0.55 11.74 4.75
N ASN A 128 -1.70 12.41 4.73
CA ASN A 128 -2.04 13.50 5.63
C ASN A 128 -3.51 13.30 6.03
N VAL A 129 -3.73 12.70 7.20
CA VAL A 129 -5.08 12.25 7.62
C VAL A 129 -5.33 12.59 9.10
N GLU A 130 -6.59 12.67 9.50
CA GLU A 130 -6.89 12.75 10.93
C GLU A 130 -6.77 11.38 11.58
N ARG A 131 -7.32 10.32 10.95
CA ARG A 131 -7.27 8.95 11.48
C ARG A 131 -6.69 7.97 10.48
N LEU A 132 -5.68 7.22 10.90
CA LEU A 132 -5.10 6.11 10.15
C LEU A 132 -5.34 4.80 10.89
N ASN A 133 -6.07 3.86 10.26
CA ASN A 133 -6.28 2.51 10.77
C ASN A 133 -5.44 1.52 9.97
N VAL A 134 -4.58 0.76 10.62
CA VAL A 134 -3.64 -0.17 9.96
C VAL A 134 -3.78 -1.57 10.53
N LYS A 135 -3.99 -2.54 9.64
CA LYS A 135 -3.93 -3.97 9.96
C LYS A 135 -2.94 -4.66 9.05
N ALA A 136 -1.86 -5.18 9.62
CA ALA A 136 -0.88 -5.96 8.90
C ALA A 136 -0.86 -7.40 9.47
N ASN A 137 -0.98 -8.41 8.60
CA ASN A 137 -1.06 -9.80 9.01
C ASN A 137 -0.23 -10.70 8.09
N SER A 138 0.23 -11.86 8.59
CA SER A 138 0.86 -12.92 7.80
C SER A 138 1.98 -12.38 6.90
N GLY A 139 2.95 -11.70 7.48
CA GLY A 139 4.09 -11.11 6.76
C GLY A 139 3.76 -9.87 5.91
N GLY A 140 2.57 -9.28 6.05
CA GLY A 140 2.22 -8.03 5.40
C GLY A 140 3.12 -6.89 5.88
N ILE A 141 3.48 -5.97 4.98
CA ILE A 141 4.41 -4.86 5.25
C ILE A 141 3.73 -3.53 4.92
N THR A 142 3.77 -2.59 5.86
CA THR A 142 3.33 -1.22 5.62
C THR A 142 4.48 -0.24 5.90
N THR A 143 4.71 0.66 4.96
CA THR A 143 5.64 1.79 5.09
C THR A 143 4.84 3.06 4.84
N ILE A 144 4.50 3.76 5.91
CA ILE A 144 3.70 4.99 5.82
C ILE A 144 4.51 6.15 6.38
N ARG A 145 4.46 7.28 5.66
CA ARG A 145 5.13 8.53 6.03
C ARG A 145 4.15 9.71 5.90
N GLY A 146 4.49 10.84 6.50
CA GLY A 146 3.69 12.05 6.47
C GLY A 146 3.06 12.37 7.81
N LYS A 147 1.75 12.62 7.88
CA LYS A 147 1.07 13.06 9.10
C LYS A 147 -0.24 12.31 9.35
N ALA A 148 -0.49 12.01 10.62
CA ALA A 148 -1.78 11.53 11.11
C ALA A 148 -2.05 12.14 12.49
N LYS A 149 -3.27 12.56 12.78
CA LYS A 149 -3.60 12.98 14.14
C LYS A 149 -3.61 11.78 15.09
N MET A 150 -4.29 10.71 14.67
CA MET A 150 -4.34 9.44 15.38
C MET A 150 -3.99 8.27 14.46
N GLN A 151 -3.24 7.30 14.96
CA GLN A 151 -3.04 6.03 14.27
C GLN A 151 -3.36 4.85 15.19
N ASP A 152 -4.14 3.91 14.67
CA ASP A 152 -4.48 2.64 15.30
C ASP A 152 -3.83 1.49 14.51
N ILE A 153 -2.92 0.74 15.14
CA ILE A 153 -2.09 -0.26 14.46
C ILE A 153 -2.27 -1.64 15.10
N ILE A 154 -2.53 -2.63 14.24
CA ILE A 154 -2.49 -4.04 14.63
C ILE A 154 -1.55 -4.77 13.68
N ALA A 155 -0.44 -5.33 14.21
CA ALA A 155 0.50 -6.16 13.46
C ALA A 155 0.53 -7.58 14.04
N ASN A 156 0.19 -8.58 13.20
CA ASN A 156 0.10 -9.98 13.62
C ASN A 156 0.95 -10.90 12.75
N SER A 157 1.36 -12.04 13.31
CA SER A 157 1.93 -13.15 12.56
C SER A 157 3.08 -12.73 11.64
N GLY A 158 4.13 -12.13 12.22
CA GLY A 158 5.32 -11.69 11.51
C GLY A 158 5.12 -10.49 10.56
N ALA A 159 4.02 -9.76 10.70
CA ALA A 159 3.82 -8.53 9.94
C ALA A 159 4.74 -7.40 10.40
N ILE A 160 5.05 -6.46 9.51
CA ILE A 160 6.00 -5.39 9.78
C ILE A 160 5.37 -4.02 9.43
N VAL A 161 5.48 -3.09 10.36
CA VAL A 161 4.96 -1.73 10.26
C VAL A 161 6.11 -0.73 10.42
N TYR A 162 6.46 -0.02 9.34
CA TYR A 162 7.47 1.04 9.31
C TYR A 162 6.81 2.41 9.25
N HIS A 163 6.42 2.96 10.40
CA HIS A 163 5.78 4.28 10.52
C HIS A 163 6.62 5.29 11.30
N LYS A 164 7.93 5.08 11.42
CA LYS A 164 8.85 6.01 12.11
C LYS A 164 8.86 7.41 11.47
N ASP A 165 8.55 7.50 10.18
CA ASP A 165 8.51 8.75 9.41
C ASP A 165 7.06 9.30 9.26
N LEU A 166 6.09 8.74 9.97
CA LEU A 166 4.74 9.24 10.12
C LEU A 166 4.63 10.01 11.45
N GLU A 167 4.50 11.32 11.38
CA GLU A 167 4.27 12.15 12.56
C GLU A 167 2.83 11.98 13.04
N SER A 168 2.62 11.52 14.27
CA SER A 168 1.28 11.47 14.88
C SER A 168 1.22 12.20 16.21
N GLU A 169 0.02 12.55 16.65
CA GLU A 169 -0.22 13.03 18.01
C GLU A 169 -0.42 11.84 18.96
N GLN A 170 -1.25 10.87 18.55
CA GLN A 170 -1.59 9.70 19.35
C GLN A 170 -1.42 8.41 18.53
N THR A 171 -0.90 7.38 19.18
CA THR A 171 -0.71 6.06 18.57
C THR A 171 -1.17 4.97 19.53
N ASP A 172 -2.13 4.15 19.11
CA ASP A 172 -2.41 2.84 19.70
C ASP A 172 -1.75 1.77 18.82
N VAL A 173 -0.85 0.96 19.39
CA VAL A 173 -0.16 -0.06 18.64
C VAL A 173 -0.14 -1.40 19.37
N THR A 174 -0.75 -2.39 18.74
CA THR A 174 -0.74 -3.77 19.22
C THR A 174 0.03 -4.67 18.27
N VAL A 175 1.05 -5.35 18.77
CA VAL A 175 1.87 -6.30 18.01
C VAL A 175 1.77 -7.69 18.64
N ASN A 176 1.39 -8.68 17.81
CA ASN A 176 1.19 -10.05 18.26
C ASN A 176 2.01 -11.04 17.42
N ALA A 177 2.33 -12.20 18.01
CA ALA A 177 2.88 -13.36 17.32
C ALA A 177 4.08 -13.02 16.41
N GLY A 178 5.13 -12.41 16.99
CA GLY A 178 6.38 -12.10 16.30
C GLY A 178 6.35 -10.97 15.29
N GLY A 179 5.28 -10.16 15.25
CA GLY A 179 5.24 -8.96 14.41
C GLY A 179 6.19 -7.87 14.92
N GLU A 180 6.43 -6.86 14.08
CA GLU A 180 7.24 -5.69 14.41
C GLU A 180 6.52 -4.38 14.03
N ALA A 181 6.67 -3.33 14.87
CA ALA A 181 6.19 -2.00 14.56
C ALA A 181 7.21 -0.92 14.98
N GLU A 182 7.44 0.02 14.08
CA GLU A 182 8.14 1.27 14.31
C GLU A 182 7.14 2.42 14.22
N VAL A 183 6.95 3.17 15.31
CA VAL A 183 5.95 4.24 15.38
C VAL A 183 6.55 5.53 15.94
N ARG A 184 5.95 6.65 15.61
CA ARG A 184 6.31 7.97 16.15
C ARG A 184 5.06 8.70 16.62
N ALA A 185 5.10 9.27 17.82
CA ALA A 185 4.05 10.15 18.31
C ALA A 185 4.60 11.25 19.23
N THR A 186 3.80 12.31 19.42
CA THR A 186 4.19 13.48 20.24
C THR A 186 3.45 13.58 21.58
N GLN A 187 2.23 13.05 21.69
CA GLN A 187 1.41 13.17 22.89
C GLN A 187 1.28 11.84 23.64
N LEU A 188 0.76 10.80 22.99
CA LEU A 188 0.45 9.52 23.63
C LEU A 188 0.85 8.35 22.73
N VAL A 189 1.48 7.36 23.35
CA VAL A 189 1.63 6.03 22.75
C VAL A 189 1.11 4.98 23.74
N ASP A 190 0.09 4.22 23.33
CA ASP A 190 -0.35 2.99 23.98
C ASP A 190 0.24 1.79 23.23
N ALA A 191 1.32 1.22 23.75
CA ALA A 191 2.07 0.14 23.12
C ALA A 191 1.80 -1.20 23.80
N LYS A 192 1.39 -2.21 23.03
CA LYS A 192 1.06 -3.54 23.54
C LYS A 192 1.70 -4.63 22.71
N THR A 193 2.46 -5.53 23.35
CA THR A 193 2.96 -6.75 22.71
C THR A 193 2.33 -8.00 23.32
N ARG A 194 2.10 -9.01 22.46
CA ARG A 194 1.65 -10.35 22.87
C ARG A 194 2.41 -11.41 22.08
N ALA A 195 2.86 -12.45 22.77
CA ALA A 195 3.53 -13.59 22.16
C ALA A 195 4.73 -13.21 21.25
N GLY A 196 5.69 -12.44 21.79
CA GLY A 196 6.99 -12.17 21.17
C GLY A 196 7.07 -10.98 20.22
N GLY A 197 6.09 -10.06 20.18
CA GLY A 197 6.12 -8.87 19.34
C GLY A 197 7.21 -7.85 19.71
N LYS A 198 7.59 -6.97 18.78
CA LYS A 198 8.53 -5.88 18.98
C LYS A 198 7.93 -4.54 18.57
N ILE A 199 7.97 -3.55 19.45
CA ILE A 199 7.56 -2.17 19.17
C ILE A 199 8.75 -1.24 19.43
N THR A 200 9.05 -0.37 18.46
CA THR A 200 10.03 0.70 18.62
C THR A 200 9.30 2.04 18.51
N VAL A 201 9.34 2.81 19.60
CA VAL A 201 8.71 4.14 19.69
C VAL A 201 9.77 5.20 19.44
N TYR A 202 9.59 5.97 18.37
CA TYR A 202 10.41 7.14 18.02
C TYR A 202 9.77 8.43 18.52
N GLY A 203 10.61 9.45 18.74
CA GLY A 203 10.19 10.73 19.27
C GLY A 203 10.07 10.72 20.79
N GLU A 204 9.44 11.76 21.32
CA GLU A 204 9.32 11.97 22.76
C GLU A 204 7.84 12.19 23.14
N PRO A 205 7.00 11.15 23.10
CA PRO A 205 5.62 11.27 23.52
C PRO A 205 5.56 11.70 24.99
N LYS A 206 4.59 12.56 25.34
CA LYS A 206 4.39 13.00 26.74
C LYS A 206 4.00 11.83 27.63
N THR A 207 3.27 10.85 27.07
CA THR A 207 2.85 9.65 27.79
C THR A 207 3.16 8.42 26.94
N LEU A 208 3.80 7.43 27.53
CA LEU A 208 4.04 6.11 26.95
C LEU A 208 3.52 5.05 27.91
N ASN A 209 2.43 4.38 27.54
CA ASN A 209 1.87 3.25 28.25
C ASN A 209 2.37 1.97 27.59
N GLU A 210 2.97 1.08 28.38
CA GLU A 210 3.53 -0.17 27.88
C GLU A 210 2.86 -1.38 28.50
N LYS A 211 2.49 -2.35 27.67
CA LYS A 211 1.96 -3.63 28.13
C LYS A 211 2.57 -4.80 27.38
N ILE A 212 3.28 -5.67 28.09
CA ILE A 212 3.90 -6.88 27.54
C ILE A 212 3.19 -8.10 28.10
N ILE A 213 2.70 -8.98 27.21
CA ILE A 213 1.99 -10.20 27.57
C ILE A 213 2.65 -11.39 26.85
N ALA A 214 3.13 -12.38 27.60
CA ALA A 214 3.79 -13.56 27.06
C ALA A 214 4.97 -13.24 26.14
N GLY A 215 5.85 -12.34 26.58
CA GLY A 215 7.06 -11.94 25.86
C GLY A 215 6.87 -10.84 24.83
N GLY A 216 8.00 -10.35 24.33
CA GLY A 216 8.09 -9.22 23.42
C GLY A 216 8.97 -8.11 23.97
N THR A 217 9.13 -7.05 23.19
CA THR A 217 9.97 -5.92 23.54
C THR A 217 9.33 -4.61 23.12
N ILE A 218 9.31 -3.64 24.01
CA ILE A 218 8.96 -2.25 23.70
C ILE A 218 10.19 -1.40 23.98
N LYS A 219 10.63 -0.60 22.99
CA LYS A 219 11.81 0.27 23.13
C LYS A 219 11.45 1.69 22.72
N LYS A 220 11.86 2.67 23.54
CA LYS A 220 11.86 4.10 23.19
C LYS A 220 13.22 4.49 22.62
N VAL A 221 13.24 5.14 21.46
CA VAL A 221 14.45 5.68 20.84
C VAL A 221 14.37 7.20 20.92
N LYS A 222 15.32 7.78 21.63
CA LYS A 222 15.48 9.25 21.64
C LYS A 222 16.13 9.70 20.34
N LYS A 223 15.45 10.53 19.58
CA LYS A 223 16.06 11.27 18.48
C LYS A 223 15.26 12.53 18.20
#